data_6668c3e427073e923b1aa1581f831683
#
_entry.id   6668c3e427073e923b1aa1581f831683
#
_cell.length_a   1.000
_cell.length_b   1.000
_cell.length_c   1.000
_cell.angle_alpha   90.00
_cell.angle_beta   90.00
_cell.angle_gamma   90.00
#
_symmetry.space_group_name_H-M   'P 1'
#
loop_
_entity.id
_entity.type
_entity.pdbx_description
1 polymer ?
#
loop_
_entity_poly.entity_id
_entity_poly.type
_entity_poly.pdbx_seq_one_letter_code
_entity_poly.pdbx_strand_id
1 'polypeptide(L)'
;MDRHEEAVMHLLTANGETFVAPHYDVAEGWISPSFVAIRPSRKQVYVVEVTASGFALSLVNKLNERIEKWYAPLLLQLQRLGIAAPDWSINTLAFVRSDQMEWLKERVKDLSGVHLLSLEEASAHWNWSDVVWTEDYDFACGEIPQRGVAKPQLTH
;
A
#
# COMPACT_ATOMS: atom_id res chain seq x y z
N MET A 1 -7.26 -14.80 2.35
CA MET A 1 -7.36 -13.37 1.99
C MET A 1 -8.77 -12.92 2.28
N ASP A 2 -8.91 -11.87 3.06
CA ASP A 2 -10.24 -11.35 3.37
C ASP A 2 -10.73 -10.36 2.31
N ARG A 3 -11.97 -9.90 2.47
CA ARG A 3 -12.61 -9.01 1.51
C ARG A 3 -11.88 -7.66 1.36
N HIS A 4 -11.32 -7.16 2.45
CA HIS A 4 -10.62 -5.89 2.43
C HIS A 4 -9.27 -6.03 1.70
N GLU A 5 -8.59 -7.13 1.94
CA GLU A 5 -7.35 -7.43 1.23
C GLU A 5 -7.60 -7.63 -0.27
N GLU A 6 -8.70 -8.28 -0.65
CA GLU A 6 -9.08 -8.41 -2.06
C GLU A 6 -9.28 -7.05 -2.72
N ALA A 7 -10.01 -6.16 -2.07
CA ALA A 7 -10.25 -4.82 -2.59
C ALA A 7 -8.94 -4.06 -2.80
N VAL A 8 -8.03 -4.14 -1.84
CA VAL A 8 -6.73 -3.48 -1.93
C VAL A 8 -5.88 -4.11 -3.03
N MET A 9 -5.90 -5.42 -3.16
CA MET A 9 -5.16 -6.10 -4.25
C MET A 9 -5.65 -5.65 -5.63
N HIS A 10 -6.96 -5.54 -5.82
CA HIS A 10 -7.52 -5.02 -7.06
C HIS A 10 -7.07 -3.58 -7.32
N LEU A 11 -7.08 -2.75 -6.29
CA LEU A 11 -6.60 -1.39 -6.41
C LEU A 11 -5.14 -1.33 -6.85
N LEU A 12 -4.28 -2.08 -6.18
CA LEU A 12 -2.84 -2.06 -6.44
C LEU A 12 -2.48 -2.55 -7.85
N THR A 13 -3.23 -3.52 -8.35
CA THR A 13 -2.93 -4.15 -9.64
C THR A 13 -3.66 -3.51 -10.82
N ALA A 14 -4.52 -2.53 -10.56
CA ALA A 14 -5.37 -1.93 -11.60
C ALA A 14 -4.58 -1.22 -12.70
N ASN A 15 -3.40 -0.71 -12.40
CA ASN A 15 -2.58 0.00 -13.38
C ASN A 15 -1.82 -0.94 -14.34
N GLY A 16 -1.83 -2.25 -14.10
CA GLY A 16 -1.10 -3.20 -14.94
C GLY A 16 0.41 -3.18 -14.81
N GLU A 17 0.96 -2.35 -13.94
CA GLU A 17 2.40 -2.17 -13.78
C GLU A 17 2.92 -2.62 -12.42
N THR A 18 2.02 -3.04 -11.52
CA THR A 18 2.36 -3.40 -10.16
C THR A 18 2.17 -4.90 -9.95
N PHE A 19 3.19 -5.54 -9.42
CA PHE A 19 3.16 -6.95 -9.04
C PHE A 19 3.00 -7.05 -7.54
N VAL A 20 2.10 -7.92 -7.07
CA VAL A 20 1.74 -8.04 -5.67
C VAL A 20 1.92 -9.47 -5.20
N ALA A 21 2.59 -9.64 -4.08
CA ALA A 21 2.76 -10.92 -3.41
C ALA A 21 2.07 -10.87 -2.04
N PRO A 22 1.00 -11.66 -1.82
CA PRO A 22 0.35 -11.73 -0.53
C PRO A 22 1.20 -12.54 0.45
N HIS A 23 1.25 -12.09 1.70
CA HIS A 23 1.93 -12.79 2.80
C HIS A 23 3.35 -13.24 2.45
N TYR A 24 4.09 -12.35 1.80
CA TYR A 24 5.45 -12.64 1.37
C TYR A 24 6.34 -12.90 2.57
N ASP A 25 7.10 -13.97 2.50
CA ASP A 25 7.99 -14.39 3.58
C ASP A 25 9.44 -14.08 3.20
N VAL A 26 10.19 -13.51 4.12
CA VAL A 26 11.58 -13.10 3.87
C VAL A 26 12.54 -13.90 4.72
N ALA A 27 12.54 -13.65 6.03
CA ALA A 27 13.54 -14.23 6.91
C ALA A 27 13.08 -14.17 8.36
N GLU A 28 13.86 -14.80 9.22
CA GLU A 28 13.64 -14.76 10.65
C GLU A 28 13.61 -13.30 11.17
N GLY A 29 12.63 -13.01 12.03
CA GLY A 29 12.43 -11.65 12.51
C GLY A 29 11.58 -10.77 11.61
N TRP A 30 11.24 -11.23 10.44
CA TRP A 30 10.32 -10.57 9.53
C TRP A 30 8.88 -10.74 10.01
N ILE A 31 8.16 -9.65 10.05
CA ILE A 31 6.72 -9.69 10.33
C ILE A 31 6.01 -9.52 9.00
N SER A 32 5.39 -10.59 8.52
CA SER A 32 4.77 -10.57 7.20
C SER A 32 3.68 -9.51 7.12
N PRO A 33 3.79 -8.53 6.20
CA PRO A 33 2.70 -7.60 5.94
C PRO A 33 1.59 -8.27 5.13
N SER A 34 0.49 -7.59 4.94
CA SER A 34 -0.58 -8.11 4.08
C SER A 34 -0.07 -8.38 2.66
N PHE A 35 0.68 -7.43 2.11
CA PHE A 35 1.27 -7.58 0.77
C PHE A 35 2.66 -6.95 0.70
N VAL A 36 3.47 -7.48 -0.19
CA VAL A 36 4.62 -6.78 -0.74
C VAL A 36 4.31 -6.50 -2.20
N ALA A 37 4.50 -5.28 -2.64
CA ALA A 37 4.25 -4.90 -4.02
C ALA A 37 5.49 -4.26 -4.63
N ILE A 38 5.68 -4.48 -5.93
CA ILE A 38 6.74 -3.83 -6.67
C ILE A 38 6.19 -3.19 -7.93
N ARG A 39 6.70 -2.02 -8.24
CA ARG A 39 6.39 -1.31 -9.47
C ARG A 39 7.70 -1.03 -10.20
N PRO A 40 8.15 -1.96 -11.06
CA PRO A 40 9.47 -1.87 -11.68
C PRO A 40 9.67 -0.62 -12.56
N SER A 41 8.62 -0.17 -13.23
CA SER A 41 8.70 1.02 -14.07
C SER A 41 9.10 2.28 -13.31
N ARG A 42 8.88 2.30 -12.00
CA ARG A 42 9.24 3.41 -11.13
C ARG A 42 10.34 3.05 -10.13
N LYS A 43 10.89 1.86 -10.22
CA LYS A 43 11.90 1.36 -9.28
C LYS A 43 11.41 1.50 -7.83
N GLN A 44 10.19 1.04 -7.58
CA GLN A 44 9.51 1.26 -6.31
C GLN A 44 9.09 -0.06 -5.68
N VAL A 45 9.34 -0.17 -4.38
CA VAL A 45 8.85 -1.27 -3.53
C VAL A 45 7.83 -0.69 -2.55
N TYR A 46 6.77 -1.43 -2.31
CA TYR A 46 5.77 -1.06 -1.31
C TYR A 46 5.58 -2.19 -0.31
N VAL A 47 5.58 -1.84 0.96
CA VAL A 47 5.06 -2.69 2.02
C VAL A 47 3.62 -2.26 2.24
N VAL A 48 2.69 -3.17 2.08
CA VAL A 48 1.27 -2.86 2.14
C VAL A 48 0.63 -3.57 3.32
N GLU A 49 0.00 -2.81 4.19
CA GLU A 49 -0.72 -3.36 5.34
C GLU A 49 -2.19 -2.96 5.24
N VAL A 50 -3.06 -3.93 5.50
CA VAL A 50 -4.50 -3.74 5.45
C VAL A 50 -5.07 -4.08 6.83
N THR A 51 -5.65 -3.10 7.49
CA THR A 51 -6.16 -3.25 8.84
C THR A 51 -7.60 -2.72 8.93
N ALA A 52 -8.55 -3.65 9.06
CA ALA A 52 -9.97 -3.29 9.18
C ALA A 52 -10.41 -3.08 10.63
N SER A 53 -9.50 -3.22 11.58
CA SER A 53 -9.80 -3.06 13.01
C SER A 53 -10.21 -1.63 13.36
N GLY A 54 -11.16 -1.49 14.25
CA GLY A 54 -11.51 -0.20 14.85
C GLY A 54 -10.50 0.28 15.88
N PHE A 55 -9.42 -0.48 16.11
CA PHE A 55 -8.34 -0.10 17.01
C PHE A 55 -7.03 -0.63 16.45
N ALA A 56 -6.27 0.25 15.85
CA ALA A 56 -5.09 -0.11 15.05
C ALA A 56 -3.77 0.01 15.82
N LEU A 57 -3.75 -0.35 17.10
CA LEU A 57 -2.54 -0.22 17.93
C LEU A 57 -1.37 -1.06 17.42
N SER A 58 -1.64 -2.28 16.99
CA SER A 58 -0.59 -3.14 16.45
C SER A 58 0.07 -2.54 15.21
N LEU A 59 -0.69 -1.81 14.42
CA LEU A 59 -0.18 -1.12 13.25
C LEU A 59 0.78 0.02 13.63
N VAL A 60 0.50 0.74 14.72
CA VAL A 60 1.41 1.78 15.22
C VAL A 60 2.80 1.20 15.47
N ASN A 61 2.87 0.06 16.14
CA ASN A 61 4.16 -0.58 16.43
C ASN A 61 4.87 -1.01 15.14
N LYS A 62 4.13 -1.60 14.21
CA LYS A 62 4.69 -2.01 12.91
C LYS A 62 5.24 -0.82 12.13
N LEU A 63 4.49 0.27 12.09
CA LEU A 63 4.92 1.48 11.38
C LEU A 63 6.14 2.13 12.05
N ASN A 64 6.17 2.18 13.38
CA ASN A 64 7.30 2.74 14.10
C ASN A 64 8.58 1.90 13.92
N GLU A 65 8.45 0.60 13.71
CA GLU A 65 9.57 -0.32 13.55
C GLU A 65 9.82 -0.70 12.09
N ARG A 66 9.16 -0.04 11.14
CA ARG A 66 9.15 -0.48 9.75
C ARG A 66 10.53 -0.55 9.08
N ILE A 67 11.43 0.35 9.43
CA ILE A 67 12.75 0.38 8.82
C ILE A 67 13.52 -0.90 9.15
N GLU A 68 13.50 -1.31 10.40
CA GLU A 68 14.22 -2.50 10.87
C GLU A 68 13.49 -3.80 10.54
N LYS A 69 12.16 -3.78 10.67
CA LYS A 69 11.34 -5.00 10.58
C LYS A 69 10.85 -5.31 9.17
N TRP A 70 10.71 -4.28 8.34
CA TRP A 70 10.21 -4.42 6.98
C TRP A 70 11.24 -4.01 5.91
N TYR A 71 11.71 -2.79 5.96
CA TYR A 71 12.48 -2.21 4.86
C TYR A 71 13.84 -2.88 4.67
N ALA A 72 14.62 -2.95 5.71
CA ALA A 72 15.97 -3.50 5.60
C ALA A 72 15.99 -4.96 5.16
N PRO A 73 15.22 -5.87 5.79
CA PRO A 73 15.23 -7.26 5.36
C PRO A 73 14.62 -7.46 3.98
N LEU A 74 13.58 -6.71 3.63
CA LEU A 74 12.94 -6.86 2.33
C LEU A 74 13.86 -6.39 1.20
N LEU A 75 14.45 -5.23 1.32
CA LEU A 75 15.37 -4.73 0.30
C LEU A 75 16.56 -5.67 0.11
N LEU A 76 17.11 -6.20 1.19
CA LEU A 76 18.19 -7.16 1.10
C LEU A 76 17.78 -8.41 0.31
N GLN A 77 16.61 -8.94 0.60
CA GLN A 77 16.08 -10.11 -0.10
C GLN A 77 15.85 -9.82 -1.59
N LEU A 78 15.22 -8.70 -1.91
CA LEU A 78 14.94 -8.34 -3.30
C LEU A 78 16.23 -8.07 -4.08
N GLN A 79 17.24 -7.51 -3.45
CA GLN A 79 18.55 -7.32 -4.07
C GLN A 79 19.26 -8.65 -4.33
N ARG A 80 19.20 -9.56 -3.37
CA ARG A 80 19.77 -10.91 -3.55
C ARG A 80 19.14 -11.67 -4.69
N LEU A 81 17.84 -11.50 -4.87
CA LEU A 81 17.09 -12.16 -5.95
C LEU A 81 17.25 -11.45 -7.30
N GLY A 82 17.93 -10.30 -7.34
CA GLY A 82 18.06 -9.53 -8.56
C GLY A 82 16.79 -8.82 -8.99
N ILE A 83 15.79 -8.71 -8.11
CA ILE A 83 14.51 -8.05 -8.42
C ILE A 83 14.66 -6.54 -8.31
N ALA A 84 15.32 -6.06 -7.27
CA ALA A 84 15.53 -4.65 -7.05
C ALA A 84 17.02 -4.30 -7.01
N ALA A 85 17.37 -3.20 -7.62
CA ALA A 85 18.72 -2.65 -7.52
C ALA A 85 18.80 -1.69 -6.32
N PRO A 86 20.01 -1.30 -5.88
CA PRO A 86 20.16 -0.41 -4.72
C PRO A 86 19.53 0.96 -4.87
N ASP A 87 19.24 1.41 -6.08
CA ASP A 87 18.62 2.70 -6.34
C ASP A 87 17.08 2.69 -6.24
N TRP A 88 16.48 1.54 -5.96
CA TRP A 88 15.04 1.47 -5.77
C TRP A 88 14.63 2.08 -4.43
N SER A 89 13.47 2.74 -4.42
CA SER A 89 12.87 3.31 -3.22
C SER A 89 11.90 2.33 -2.57
N ILE A 90 11.62 2.52 -1.29
CA ILE A 90 10.65 1.72 -0.56
C ILE A 90 9.73 2.63 0.25
N ASN A 91 8.43 2.37 0.18
CA ASN A 91 7.41 3.09 0.93
C ASN A 91 6.42 2.11 1.55
N THR A 92 5.61 2.61 2.46
CA THR A 92 4.53 1.85 3.06
C THR A 92 3.18 2.43 2.65
N LEU A 93 2.26 1.55 2.28
CA LEU A 93 0.86 1.88 2.07
C LEU A 93 0.06 1.19 3.18
N ALA A 94 -0.58 1.96 4.04
CA ALA A 94 -1.38 1.44 5.13
C ALA A 94 -2.85 1.77 4.87
N PHE A 95 -3.63 0.75 4.56
CA PHE A 95 -5.06 0.87 4.33
C PHE A 95 -5.79 0.61 5.63
N VAL A 96 -6.43 1.62 6.16
CA VAL A 96 -7.08 1.60 7.47
C VAL A 96 -8.49 2.17 7.37
N ARG A 97 -9.30 1.94 8.40
CA ARG A 97 -10.58 2.60 8.50
C ARG A 97 -10.38 4.11 8.58
N SER A 98 -11.24 4.84 7.92
CA SER A 98 -11.16 6.31 7.88
C SER A 98 -11.12 6.93 9.27
N ASP A 99 -11.85 6.34 10.24
CA ASP A 99 -11.90 6.84 11.61
C ASP A 99 -10.61 6.60 12.39
N GLN A 100 -9.68 5.80 11.86
CA GLN A 100 -8.38 5.54 12.50
C GLN A 100 -7.25 6.41 11.96
N MET A 101 -7.47 7.11 10.86
CA MET A 101 -6.38 7.83 10.18
C MET A 101 -5.77 8.94 11.03
N GLU A 102 -6.58 9.79 11.63
CA GLU A 102 -6.06 10.88 12.47
C GLU A 102 -5.40 10.34 13.74
N TRP A 103 -5.98 9.31 14.33
CA TRP A 103 -5.42 8.66 15.50
C TRP A 103 -4.02 8.08 15.22
N LEU A 104 -3.84 7.46 14.04
CA LEU A 104 -2.55 6.93 13.62
C LEU A 104 -1.52 8.03 13.37
N LYS A 105 -1.94 9.11 12.73
CA LYS A 105 -1.05 10.25 12.47
C LYS A 105 -0.46 10.83 13.74
N GLU A 106 -1.22 10.82 14.82
CA GLU A 106 -0.76 11.34 16.11
C GLU A 106 0.23 10.40 16.81
N ARG A 107 0.17 9.11 16.53
CA ARG A 107 0.93 8.08 17.27
C ARG A 107 2.12 7.52 16.52
N VAL A 108 2.16 7.63 15.23
CA VAL A 108 3.32 7.19 14.45
C VAL A 108 4.37 8.30 14.51
N LYS A 109 5.56 7.95 14.96
CA LYS A 109 6.63 8.92 15.22
C LYS A 109 7.14 9.62 13.97
N ASP A 110 7.22 8.89 12.88
CA ASP A 110 7.71 9.40 11.62
C ASP A 110 6.87 8.82 10.48
N LEU A 111 6.20 9.68 9.75
CA LEU A 111 5.34 9.30 8.63
C LEU A 111 6.04 9.42 7.27
N SER A 112 7.34 9.67 7.24
CA SER A 112 8.09 9.74 5.99
C SER A 112 7.96 8.44 5.21
N GLY A 113 7.50 8.52 3.97
CA GLY A 113 7.30 7.34 3.13
C GLY A 113 6.15 6.44 3.58
N VAL A 114 5.28 6.92 4.46
CA VAL A 114 4.07 6.22 4.87
C VAL A 114 2.86 6.95 4.34
N HIS A 115 2.03 6.24 3.59
CA HIS A 115 0.77 6.76 3.07
C HIS A 115 -0.38 6.03 3.77
N LEU A 116 -1.18 6.80 4.51
CA LEU A 116 -2.39 6.29 5.16
C LEU A 116 -3.56 6.45 4.21
N LEU A 117 -4.22 5.36 3.89
CA LEU A 117 -5.27 5.32 2.88
C LEU A 117 -6.55 4.74 3.49
N SER A 118 -7.69 5.24 3.02
CA SER A 118 -8.99 4.82 3.52
C SER A 118 -9.42 3.48 2.92
N LEU A 119 -9.73 2.51 3.79
CA LEU A 119 -10.32 1.25 3.37
C LEU A 119 -11.70 1.43 2.76
N GLU A 120 -12.47 2.35 3.28
CA GLU A 120 -13.82 2.62 2.78
C GLU A 120 -13.76 3.10 1.34
N GLU A 121 -12.85 4.01 1.04
CA GLU A 121 -12.66 4.49 -0.32
C GLU A 121 -12.14 3.38 -1.25
N ALA A 122 -11.17 2.62 -0.80
CA ALA A 122 -10.63 1.50 -1.58
C ALA A 122 -11.71 0.47 -1.91
N SER A 123 -12.53 0.11 -0.92
CA SER A 123 -13.60 -0.86 -1.11
C SER A 123 -14.71 -0.32 -2.01
N ALA A 124 -15.04 0.95 -1.90
CA ALA A 124 -16.03 1.58 -2.76
C ALA A 124 -15.57 1.55 -4.22
N HIS A 125 -14.32 1.87 -4.45
CA HIS A 125 -13.76 1.83 -5.81
C HIS A 125 -13.68 0.42 -6.35
N TRP A 126 -13.36 -0.57 -5.55
CA TRP A 126 -13.33 -1.94 -6.00
C TRP A 126 -14.67 -2.40 -6.57
N ASN A 127 -15.77 -1.99 -5.95
CA ASN A 127 -17.11 -2.35 -6.42
C ASN A 127 -17.47 -1.71 -7.77
N TRP A 128 -16.72 -0.70 -8.19
CA TRP A 128 -16.95 0.04 -9.43
C TRP A 128 -15.72 0.06 -10.33
N SER A 129 -14.92 -0.96 -10.19
CA SER A 129 -13.57 -0.98 -10.71
C SER A 129 -13.45 -0.89 -12.22
N ASP A 130 -14.45 -1.33 -12.94
CA ASP A 130 -14.40 -1.37 -14.39
C ASP A 130 -14.34 -0.01 -15.07
N VAL A 131 -14.63 1.05 -14.33
CA VAL A 131 -14.78 2.38 -14.94
C VAL A 131 -13.74 3.37 -14.42
N VAL A 132 -13.39 3.29 -13.17
CA VAL A 132 -12.68 4.37 -12.49
C VAL A 132 -11.20 4.14 -12.36
N TRP A 133 -10.79 2.90 -12.31
CA TRP A 133 -9.39 2.58 -12.19
C TRP A 133 -8.73 2.86 -13.50
N THR A 134 -8.03 3.88 -13.50
CA THR A 134 -7.35 4.29 -14.70
C THR A 134 -5.89 3.97 -14.58
N GLU A 135 -5.31 3.82 -15.70
CA GLU A 135 -3.87 3.72 -15.85
C GLU A 135 -3.15 4.88 -15.19
N ASP A 136 -3.88 5.98 -15.01
CA ASP A 136 -3.34 7.21 -14.45
C ASP A 136 -3.30 7.24 -12.92
N TYR A 137 -3.91 6.30 -12.24
CA TYR A 137 -3.89 6.30 -10.80
C TYR A 137 -2.49 6.03 -10.27
N ASP A 138 -1.99 6.96 -9.52
CA ASP A 138 -0.67 6.85 -8.89
C ASP A 138 -0.83 6.77 -7.38
N PHE A 139 -0.96 5.56 -6.87
CA PHE A 139 -1.09 5.35 -5.44
C PHE A 139 0.19 5.69 -4.66
N ALA A 140 1.31 5.90 -5.35
CA ALA A 140 2.52 6.39 -4.70
C ALA A 140 2.33 7.80 -4.12
N CYS A 141 1.37 8.55 -4.63
CA CYS A 141 1.00 9.84 -4.07
C CYS A 141 0.10 9.72 -2.84
N GLY A 142 -0.37 8.52 -2.51
CA GLY A 142 -1.21 8.30 -1.34
C GLY A 142 -2.64 8.76 -1.53
N GLU A 143 -3.10 8.90 -2.75
CA GLU A 143 -4.46 9.34 -3.04
C GLU A 143 -5.22 8.24 -3.78
N ILE A 144 -6.47 8.05 -3.38
CA ILE A 144 -7.39 7.17 -4.08
C ILE A 144 -8.32 8.05 -4.91
N PRO A 145 -8.53 7.76 -6.21
CA PRO A 145 -9.46 8.52 -7.02
C PRO A 145 -10.85 8.49 -6.41
N GLN A 146 -11.49 9.64 -6.29
CA GLN A 146 -12.81 9.71 -5.72
C GLN A 146 -13.84 9.30 -6.76
N ARG A 147 -14.73 8.41 -6.32
CA ARG A 147 -15.85 7.98 -7.13
C ARG A 147 -16.76 9.16 -7.45
N GLY A 148 -17.16 9.27 -8.68
CA GLY A 148 -18.05 10.34 -9.11
C GLY A 148 -17.35 11.64 -9.45
N VAL A 149 -16.05 11.73 -9.23
CA VAL A 149 -15.29 12.80 -9.84
C VAL A 149 -15.12 12.41 -11.29
N ALA A 150 -16.12 12.72 -12.07
CA ALA A 150 -15.99 12.55 -13.49
C ALA A 150 -14.72 13.24 -13.90
N LYS A 151 -13.94 12.61 -14.68
CA LYS A 151 -12.77 13.28 -15.21
C LYS A 151 -13.27 14.41 -16.08
N PRO A 152 -13.26 15.63 -15.57
CA PRO A 152 -13.93 16.72 -16.27
C PRO A 152 -13.36 16.96 -17.64
N GLN A 153 -12.17 16.57 -17.76
CA GLN A 153 -11.47 16.71 -19.01
C GLN A 153 -12.02 15.87 -20.13
N LEU A 154 -12.83 14.93 -19.85
CA LEU A 154 -13.48 14.14 -20.88
C LEU A 154 -14.49 14.95 -21.67
N THR A 155 -14.73 16.13 -21.19
CA THR A 155 -15.55 17.05 -21.91
C THR A 155 -14.70 17.78 -22.93
N HIS A 156 -14.77 17.43 -24.09
CA HIS A 156 -14.18 18.23 -25.16
C HIS A 156 -14.46 17.70 -26.49
#